data_5dd546e8ee174055e685b628d9aa673a
#
_entry.id   5dd546e8ee174055e685b628d9aa673a
#
_cell.length_a   1.000
_cell.length_b   1.000
_cell.length_c   1.000
_cell.angle_alpha   90.00
_cell.angle_beta   90.00
_cell.angle_gamma   90.00
#
_symmetry.space_group_name_H-M   'P 1'
#
loop_
_entity.id
_entity.type
_entity.pdbx_description
1 polymer ?
#
loop_
_entity_poly.entity_id
_entity_poly.type
_entity_poly.pdbx_seq_one_letter_code
_entity_poly.pdbx_strand_id
1 'polypeptide(L)'
;MAQDEISKKVELNWLSAFYGGLLTDKQRQVLTLHCEEDLSLTEIAQEVGISRQGVHELLTRAARKMFEMEEKPHVAALFQRVENGLEKCRAMMREGRYDDAERMIDALIRFDQEENNGL
;
A
#
# COMPACT_ATOMS: atom_id res chain seq x y z
N MET A 1 20.60 -15.38 -3.73
CA MET A 1 19.29 -15.92 -3.32
C MET A 1 18.76 -15.27 -2.05
N ALA A 2 19.51 -15.25 -0.96
CA ALA A 2 19.07 -14.56 0.27
C ALA A 2 18.82 -13.07 0.05
N GLN A 3 19.62 -12.43 -0.79
CA GLN A 3 19.47 -11.03 -1.15
C GLN A 3 18.19 -10.74 -1.90
N ASP A 4 17.79 -11.64 -2.81
CA ASP A 4 16.57 -11.49 -3.60
C ASP A 4 15.32 -11.62 -2.72
N GLU A 5 15.34 -12.53 -1.75
CA GLU A 5 14.23 -12.69 -0.82
C GLU A 5 14.11 -11.48 0.12
N ILE A 6 15.22 -10.94 0.59
CA ILE A 6 15.24 -9.74 1.43
C ILE A 6 14.72 -8.54 0.63
N SER A 7 15.20 -8.38 -0.62
CA SER A 7 14.75 -7.31 -1.50
C SER A 7 13.27 -7.39 -1.77
N LYS A 8 12.75 -8.61 -2.02
CA LYS A 8 11.32 -8.81 -2.26
C LYS A 8 10.49 -8.48 -1.03
N LYS A 9 10.93 -8.86 0.16
CA LYS A 9 10.21 -8.54 1.39
C LYS A 9 10.14 -7.04 1.64
N VAL A 10 11.26 -6.34 1.46
CA VAL A 10 11.30 -4.89 1.62
C VAL A 10 10.38 -4.23 0.61
N GLU A 11 10.44 -4.67 -0.65
CA GLU A 11 9.59 -4.13 -1.71
C GLU A 11 8.13 -4.41 -1.45
N LEU A 12 7.77 -5.63 -1.05
CA LEU A 12 6.39 -5.98 -0.73
C LEU A 12 5.85 -5.17 0.45
N ASN A 13 6.67 -4.98 1.47
CA ASN A 13 6.28 -4.18 2.62
C ASN A 13 6.03 -2.73 2.23
N TRP A 14 6.88 -2.18 1.38
CA TRP A 14 6.73 -0.83 0.86
C TRP A 14 5.45 -0.69 0.02
N LEU A 15 5.22 -1.65 -0.89
CA LEU A 15 4.01 -1.66 -1.72
C LEU A 15 2.74 -1.80 -0.87
N SER A 16 2.77 -2.60 0.18
CA SER A 16 1.61 -2.80 1.03
C SER A 16 1.20 -1.52 1.78
N ALA A 17 2.16 -0.64 2.04
CA ALA A 17 1.88 0.65 2.66
C ALA A 17 0.98 1.51 1.75
N PHE A 18 1.14 1.38 0.43
CA PHE A 18 0.35 2.13 -0.54
C PHE A 18 -0.90 1.37 -1.02
N TYR A 19 -0.76 0.09 -1.28
CA TYR A 19 -1.78 -0.71 -1.95
C TYR A 19 -2.48 -1.74 -1.06
N GLY A 20 -2.09 -1.80 0.22
CA GLY A 20 -2.65 -2.80 1.14
C GLY A 20 -4.17 -2.75 1.26
N GLY A 21 -4.76 -1.57 1.08
CA GLY A 21 -6.21 -1.41 1.12
C GLY A 21 -6.96 -2.11 -0.02
N LEU A 22 -6.25 -2.49 -1.09
CA LEU A 22 -6.81 -3.22 -2.22
C LEU A 22 -6.81 -4.73 -2.00
N LEU A 23 -6.12 -5.21 -0.97
CA LEU A 23 -6.01 -6.63 -0.68
C LEU A 23 -7.20 -7.09 0.17
N THR A 24 -7.54 -8.39 0.05
CA THR A 24 -8.50 -9.00 0.96
C THR A 24 -7.90 -9.04 2.37
N ASP A 25 -8.76 -9.17 3.38
CA ASP A 25 -8.31 -9.25 4.77
C ASP A 25 -7.32 -10.41 4.97
N LYS A 26 -7.60 -11.55 4.34
CA LYS A 26 -6.75 -12.73 4.42
C LYS A 26 -5.38 -12.49 3.78
N GLN A 27 -5.37 -11.90 2.58
CA GLN A 27 -4.12 -11.54 1.89
C GLN A 27 -3.28 -10.58 2.74
N ARG A 28 -3.91 -9.57 3.32
CA ARG A 28 -3.24 -8.58 4.14
C ARG A 28 -2.67 -9.21 5.42
N GLN A 29 -3.45 -10.07 6.07
CA GLN A 29 -3.00 -10.78 7.26
C GLN A 29 -1.74 -11.60 6.98
N VAL A 30 -1.76 -12.42 5.93
CA VAL A 30 -0.65 -13.27 5.56
C VAL A 30 0.58 -12.44 5.18
N LEU A 31 0.36 -11.35 4.45
CA LEU A 31 1.43 -10.45 4.04
C LEU A 31 2.10 -9.79 5.26
N THR A 32 1.32 -9.34 6.22
CA THR A 32 1.82 -8.74 7.45
C THR A 32 2.68 -9.73 8.24
N LEU A 33 2.20 -10.96 8.39
CA LEU A 33 2.95 -12.00 9.10
C LEU A 33 4.27 -12.30 8.40
N HIS A 34 4.28 -12.28 7.07
CA HIS A 34 5.47 -12.57 6.28
C HIS A 34 6.48 -11.41 6.31
N CYS A 35 6.02 -10.19 6.11
CA CYS A 35 6.90 -9.02 5.92
C CYS A 35 7.27 -8.34 7.23
N GLU A 36 6.32 -8.18 8.13
CA GLU A 36 6.57 -7.45 9.38
C GLU A 36 7.05 -8.34 10.52
N GLU A 37 6.47 -9.53 10.64
CA GLU A 37 6.81 -10.45 11.71
C GLU A 37 7.84 -11.51 11.30
N ASP A 38 8.21 -11.50 10.03
CA ASP A 38 9.27 -12.35 9.48
C ASP A 38 9.06 -13.85 9.73
N LEU A 39 7.78 -14.28 9.69
CA LEU A 39 7.43 -15.67 9.87
C LEU A 39 7.66 -16.47 8.58
N SER A 40 8.04 -17.75 8.73
CA SER A 40 8.13 -18.66 7.60
C SER A 40 6.74 -19.04 7.09
N LEU A 41 6.67 -19.57 5.88
CA LEU A 41 5.39 -20.03 5.32
C LEU A 41 4.74 -21.10 6.20
N THR A 42 5.54 -22.01 6.77
CA THR A 42 5.04 -23.04 7.68
C THR A 42 4.47 -22.45 8.95
N GLU A 43 5.16 -21.46 9.54
CA GLU A 43 4.70 -20.77 10.73
C GLU A 43 3.39 -20.00 10.47
N ILE A 44 3.31 -19.32 9.34
CA ILE A 44 2.10 -18.61 8.95
C ILE A 44 0.93 -19.59 8.74
N ALA A 45 1.19 -20.70 8.07
CA ALA A 45 0.17 -21.73 7.83
C ALA A 45 -0.41 -22.26 9.15
N GLN A 46 0.43 -22.49 10.13
CA GLN A 46 0.01 -22.95 11.45
C GLN A 46 -0.82 -21.89 12.18
N GLU A 47 -0.39 -20.64 12.11
CA GLU A 47 -1.08 -19.54 12.79
C GLU A 47 -2.43 -19.22 12.18
N VAL A 48 -2.51 -19.21 10.85
CA VAL A 48 -3.72 -18.84 10.12
C VAL A 48 -4.67 -20.02 9.93
N GLY A 49 -4.17 -21.26 10.05
CA GLY A 49 -4.99 -22.45 9.93
C GLY A 49 -5.26 -22.87 8.49
N ILE A 50 -4.33 -22.62 7.60
CA ILE A 50 -4.42 -23.05 6.19
C ILE A 50 -3.15 -23.82 5.83
N SER A 51 -3.12 -24.39 4.63
CA SER A 51 -1.94 -25.13 4.17
C SER A 51 -0.78 -24.18 3.83
N ARG A 52 0.44 -24.70 3.87
CA ARG A 52 1.62 -23.95 3.45
C ARG A 52 1.48 -23.47 1.99
N GLN A 53 0.94 -24.32 1.13
CA GLN A 53 0.68 -23.96 -0.26
C GLN A 53 -0.36 -22.85 -0.36
N GLY A 54 -1.39 -22.88 0.48
CA GLY A 54 -2.38 -21.82 0.56
C GLY A 54 -1.77 -20.47 0.94
N VAL A 55 -0.82 -20.49 1.88
CA VAL A 55 -0.07 -19.27 2.25
C VAL A 55 0.72 -18.75 1.04
N HIS A 56 1.42 -19.63 0.36
CA HIS A 56 2.20 -19.27 -0.82
C HIS A 56 1.32 -18.64 -1.91
N GLU A 57 0.14 -19.22 -2.15
CA GLU A 57 -0.81 -18.68 -3.14
C GLU A 57 -1.32 -17.31 -2.74
N LEU A 58 -1.66 -17.10 -1.47
CA LEU A 58 -2.14 -15.81 -0.99
C LEU A 58 -1.06 -14.74 -1.16
N LEU A 59 0.19 -15.05 -0.81
CA LEU A 59 1.30 -14.12 -0.97
C LEU A 59 1.55 -13.81 -2.44
N THR A 60 1.52 -14.83 -3.30
CA THR A 60 1.76 -14.66 -4.74
C THR A 60 0.68 -13.76 -5.36
N ARG A 61 -0.57 -13.99 -5.03
CA ARG A 61 -1.68 -13.19 -5.55
C ARG A 61 -1.64 -11.75 -5.03
N ALA A 62 -1.33 -11.58 -3.75
CA ALA A 62 -1.19 -10.25 -3.17
C ALA A 62 -0.06 -9.47 -3.83
N ALA A 63 1.10 -10.11 -3.99
CA ALA A 63 2.25 -9.50 -4.65
C ALA A 63 1.92 -9.10 -6.09
N ARG A 64 1.30 -10.00 -6.84
CA ARG A 64 0.93 -9.74 -8.23
C ARG A 64 -0.01 -8.54 -8.35
N LYS A 65 -1.02 -8.50 -7.49
CA LYS A 65 -1.98 -7.41 -7.49
C LYS A 65 -1.31 -6.06 -7.22
N MET A 66 -0.40 -6.02 -6.24
CA MET A 66 0.30 -4.79 -5.90
C MET A 66 1.27 -4.36 -7.00
N PHE A 67 2.01 -5.31 -7.59
CA PHE A 67 2.92 -5.00 -8.70
C PHE A 67 2.18 -4.51 -9.94
N GLU A 68 1.03 -5.11 -10.24
CA GLU A 68 0.19 -4.66 -11.36
C GLU A 68 -0.29 -3.22 -11.16
N MET A 69 -0.66 -2.87 -9.93
CA MET A 69 -1.06 -1.50 -9.62
C MET A 69 0.11 -0.54 -9.75
N GLU A 70 1.30 -0.94 -9.28
CA GLU A 70 2.50 -0.11 -9.35
C GLU A 70 2.94 0.17 -10.79
N GLU A 71 2.66 -0.75 -11.72
CA GLU A 71 3.00 -0.57 -13.13
C GLU A 71 2.12 0.45 -13.84
N LYS A 72 1.02 0.88 -13.22
CA LYS A 72 0.13 1.88 -13.82
C LYS A 72 0.68 3.28 -13.54
N PRO A 73 1.19 3.99 -14.56
CA PRO A 73 1.82 5.30 -14.34
C PRO A 73 0.89 6.34 -13.71
N HIS A 74 -0.40 6.28 -14.04
CA HIS A 74 -1.37 7.24 -13.50
C HIS A 74 -1.60 7.05 -12.00
N VAL A 75 -1.48 5.82 -11.49
CA VAL A 75 -1.63 5.54 -10.06
C VAL A 75 -0.44 6.12 -9.28
N ALA A 76 0.78 5.89 -9.77
CA ALA A 76 1.98 6.44 -9.16
C ALA A 76 1.95 7.97 -9.15
N ALA A 77 1.52 8.57 -10.27
CA ALA A 77 1.39 10.03 -10.38
C ALA A 77 0.33 10.56 -9.41
N LEU A 78 -0.78 9.85 -9.26
CA LEU A 78 -1.84 10.22 -8.32
C LEU A 78 -1.33 10.23 -6.89
N PHE A 79 -0.64 9.18 -6.47
CA PHE A 79 -0.06 9.13 -5.13
C PHE A 79 0.94 10.26 -4.90
N GLN A 80 1.77 10.55 -5.89
CA GLN A 80 2.75 11.62 -5.79
C GLN A 80 2.06 12.98 -5.59
N ARG A 81 0.98 13.24 -6.30
CA ARG A 81 0.23 14.50 -6.20
C ARG A 81 -0.45 14.62 -4.83
N VAL A 82 -1.04 13.53 -4.34
CA VAL A 82 -1.66 13.52 -3.02
C VAL A 82 -0.61 13.76 -1.93
N GLU A 83 0.52 13.07 -2.01
CA GLU A 83 1.61 13.25 -1.05
C GLU A 83 2.13 14.68 -1.03
N ASN A 84 2.38 15.25 -2.20
CA ASN A 84 2.83 16.64 -2.32
C ASN A 84 1.81 17.61 -1.74
N GLY A 85 0.53 17.36 -2.00
CA GLY A 85 -0.55 18.18 -1.45
C GLY A 85 -0.64 18.11 0.06
N LEU A 86 -0.47 16.92 0.63
CA LEU A 86 -0.49 16.73 2.08
C LEU A 86 0.69 17.44 2.75
N GLU A 87 1.87 17.40 2.14
CA GLU A 87 3.03 18.13 2.66
C GLU A 87 2.80 19.63 2.66
N LYS A 88 2.18 20.16 1.61
CA LYS A 88 1.81 21.57 1.55
C LYS A 88 0.80 21.94 2.64
N CYS A 89 -0.19 21.06 2.87
CA CYS A 89 -1.17 21.27 3.96
C CYS A 89 -0.47 21.33 5.30
N ARG A 90 0.47 20.42 5.55
CA ARG A 90 1.22 20.40 6.80
C ARG A 90 2.01 21.70 7.00
N ALA A 91 2.66 22.18 5.95
CA ALA A 91 3.41 23.44 5.99
C ALA A 91 2.49 24.63 6.31
N MET A 92 1.33 24.68 5.66
CA MET A 92 0.34 25.73 5.91
C MET A 92 -0.16 25.71 7.34
N MET A 93 -0.40 24.52 7.89
CA MET A 93 -0.84 24.37 9.28
C MET A 93 0.21 24.87 10.26
N ARG A 94 1.48 24.61 10.00
CA ARG A 94 2.60 25.08 10.82
C ARG A 94 2.71 26.61 10.81
N GLU A 95 2.33 27.22 9.69
CA GLU A 95 2.33 28.67 9.54
C GLU A 95 1.05 29.33 10.07
N GLY A 96 0.11 28.55 10.57
CA GLY A 96 -1.18 29.06 11.04
C GLY A 96 -2.17 29.38 9.94
N ARG A 97 -1.90 28.97 8.71
CA ARG A 97 -2.75 29.21 7.54
C ARG A 97 -3.78 28.10 7.39
N TYR A 98 -4.70 28.02 8.35
CA TYR A 98 -5.64 26.90 8.43
C TYR A 98 -6.67 26.91 7.30
N ASP A 99 -7.17 28.09 6.91
CA ASP A 99 -8.12 28.18 5.81
C ASP A 99 -7.52 27.74 4.47
N ASP A 100 -6.26 28.09 4.24
CA ASP A 100 -5.54 27.66 3.04
C ASP A 100 -5.32 26.15 3.05
N ALA A 101 -4.97 25.57 4.20
CA ALA A 101 -4.79 24.14 4.35
C ALA A 101 -6.10 23.40 4.06
N GLU A 102 -7.22 23.90 4.58
CA GLU A 102 -8.54 23.31 4.36
C GLU A 102 -8.90 23.32 2.87
N ARG A 103 -8.64 24.43 2.17
CA ARG A 103 -8.87 24.52 0.73
C ARG A 103 -8.03 23.51 -0.05
N MET A 104 -6.79 23.29 0.36
CA MET A 104 -5.93 22.30 -0.27
C MET A 104 -6.47 20.89 -0.05
N ILE A 105 -6.93 20.58 1.17
CA ILE A 105 -7.53 19.29 1.49
C ILE A 105 -8.77 19.06 0.62
N ASP A 106 -9.65 20.07 0.51
CA ASP A 106 -10.84 19.99 -0.35
C ASP A 106 -10.47 19.72 -1.80
N ALA A 107 -9.42 20.36 -2.29
CA ALA A 107 -8.95 20.14 -3.66
C ALA A 107 -8.45 18.71 -3.86
N LEU A 108 -7.75 18.14 -2.88
CA LEU A 108 -7.26 16.76 -2.93
C LEU A 108 -8.41 15.77 -2.92
N ILE A 109 -9.43 16.01 -2.09
CA ILE A 109 -10.62 15.16 -2.04
C ILE A 109 -11.34 15.14 -3.39
N ARG A 110 -11.55 16.30 -3.98
CA ARG A 110 -12.20 16.41 -5.29
C ARG A 110 -11.39 15.77 -6.40
N PHE A 111 -10.08 15.92 -6.35
CA PHE A 111 -9.17 15.32 -7.32
C PHE A 111 -9.27 13.79 -7.30
N ASP A 112 -9.28 13.20 -6.11
CA ASP A 112 -9.42 11.76 -5.94
C ASP A 112 -10.75 11.27 -6.49
N GLN A 113 -11.83 11.99 -6.22
CA GLN A 113 -13.17 11.65 -6.74
C GLN A 113 -13.23 11.72 -8.26
N GLU A 114 -12.63 12.73 -8.87
CA GLU A 114 -12.59 12.88 -10.31
C GLU A 114 -11.82 11.75 -10.98
N GLU A 115 -10.67 11.37 -10.43
CA GLU A 115 -9.87 10.27 -10.95
C GLU A 115 -10.61 8.94 -10.83
N ASN A 116 -11.28 8.69 -9.71
CA ASN A 116 -12.08 7.48 -9.52
C ASN A 116 -13.26 7.41 -10.48
N ASN A 117 -13.89 8.53 -10.76
CA ASN A 117 -15.00 8.59 -11.71
C ASN A 117 -14.54 8.44 -13.16
N GLY A 118 -13.28 8.76 -13.44
CA GLY A 118 -12.68 8.62 -14.75
C GLY A 118 -12.20 7.20 -15.08
N LEU A 119 -12.17 6.35 -14.07
CA LEU A 119 -11.77 4.96 -14.24
C LEU A 119 -12.98 4.07 -14.52
#